data_953f88501a95482c83701b5285d30c7b
#
_entry.id   953f88501a95482c83701b5285d30c7b
#
_cell.length_a   1.000
_cell.length_b   1.000
_cell.length_c   1.000
_cell.angle_alpha   90.00
_cell.angle_beta   90.00
_cell.angle_gamma   90.00
#
_symmetry.space_group_name_H-M   'P 1'
#
loop_
_entity.id
_entity.type
_entity.pdbx_description
1 polymer ?
#
loop_
_entity_poly.entity_id
_entity_poly.type
_entity_poly.pdbx_seq_one_letter_code
_entity_poly.pdbx_strand_id
1 'polypeptide(L)'
;VSNLSTVGMKNLGYLKGEGLGIIYYGRQWKIPTMIIEHGFVNNPSDCLKYYGSDAKIKAVAVAHATAIARHYGITKMRGWNQIGGEWIYLDKNGNKKTGWITDAGKEYYLDEEGHKVSGFVKINDKKYYFNEDGSAYSGFLQANGALYYVKNGGQVMTGRFKIGEKQYYAAKGGKLYRGFKVRKGYKYYFDPETGAALSGLQKIGANYYYFDVAGRMQTGWVKVGSRTCYFKKSTGVRRSGWFKYRGKYYYLNPKTGARMKKRWVVYNGNYYYLDRKGVRLTATKAVIDGKKYRFDANGICKKK
;
A
#
# COMPACT_ATOMS: atom_id res chain seq x y z
N VAL A 1 -15.00 -17.72 45.25
CA VAL A 1 -13.96 -18.50 45.94
C VAL A 1 -13.50 -19.71 45.11
N SER A 2 -14.42 -20.36 44.36
CA SER A 2 -14.08 -21.50 43.50
C SER A 2 -13.00 -21.21 42.46
N ASN A 3 -12.88 -19.97 42.01
CA ASN A 3 -11.88 -19.62 40.95
C ASN A 3 -10.43 -19.57 41.44
N LEU A 4 -10.19 -19.46 42.75
CA LEU A 4 -8.83 -19.48 43.29
C LEU A 4 -8.23 -20.88 43.31
N SER A 5 -9.05 -21.91 43.26
CA SER A 5 -8.58 -23.29 43.11
C SER A 5 -7.88 -23.54 41.79
N THR A 6 -8.20 -22.76 40.75
CA THR A 6 -7.54 -22.87 39.45
C THR A 6 -6.05 -22.51 39.47
N VAL A 7 -5.62 -21.72 40.43
CA VAL A 7 -4.22 -21.37 40.71
C VAL A 7 -3.66 -22.16 41.90
N GLY A 8 -4.36 -23.20 42.32
CA GLY A 8 -3.93 -24.15 43.36
C GLY A 8 -4.08 -23.65 44.81
N MET A 9 -4.85 -22.61 45.03
CA MET A 9 -5.17 -22.13 46.39
C MET A 9 -6.31 -22.97 47.01
N LYS A 10 -6.17 -23.38 48.26
CA LYS A 10 -7.25 -24.03 49.00
C LYS A 10 -8.29 -23.01 49.41
N ASN A 11 -9.56 -23.34 49.20
CA ASN A 11 -10.65 -22.58 49.74
C ASN A 11 -10.87 -22.96 51.22
N LEU A 12 -10.46 -22.08 52.12
CA LEU A 12 -10.66 -22.25 53.57
C LEU A 12 -12.00 -21.67 54.06
N GLY A 13 -12.88 -21.25 53.15
CA GLY A 13 -14.13 -20.59 53.46
C GLY A 13 -13.98 -19.07 53.61
N TYR A 14 -14.94 -18.44 54.25
CA TYR A 14 -14.88 -17.01 54.57
C TYR A 14 -15.26 -16.79 56.05
N LEU A 15 -14.61 -15.79 56.61
CA LEU A 15 -14.96 -15.29 57.95
C LEU A 15 -15.69 -13.95 57.83
N LYS A 16 -16.72 -13.74 58.64
CA LYS A 16 -17.33 -12.42 58.76
C LYS A 16 -16.41 -11.52 59.57
N GLY A 17 -15.72 -10.60 58.93
CA GLY A 17 -14.77 -9.69 59.59
C GLY A 17 -15.42 -8.41 60.07
N GLU A 18 -16.30 -8.49 61.07
CA GLU A 18 -17.03 -7.30 61.55
C GLU A 18 -16.13 -6.30 62.31
N GLY A 19 -14.95 -6.73 62.79
CA GLY A 19 -14.01 -5.88 63.55
C GLY A 19 -12.95 -5.18 62.72
N LEU A 20 -12.85 -5.45 61.42
CA LEU A 20 -11.86 -4.79 60.56
C LEU A 20 -12.42 -3.45 60.04
N GLY A 21 -11.74 -2.36 60.33
CA GLY A 21 -12.20 -1.00 60.00
C GLY A 21 -12.66 -0.80 58.57
N ILE A 22 -11.92 -1.37 57.61
CA ILE A 22 -12.26 -1.25 56.16
C ILE A 22 -13.60 -1.96 55.84
N ILE A 23 -13.89 -3.08 56.47
CA ILE A 23 -15.17 -3.81 56.28
C ILE A 23 -16.28 -3.09 56.98
N TYR A 24 -16.02 -2.53 58.21
CA TYR A 24 -16.98 -1.74 58.95
C TYR A 24 -17.45 -0.51 58.17
N TYR A 25 -16.54 0.32 57.68
CA TYR A 25 -16.89 1.50 56.89
C TYR A 25 -17.53 1.16 55.56
N GLY A 26 -17.08 0.10 54.89
CA GLY A 26 -17.71 -0.39 53.64
C GLY A 26 -19.19 -0.74 53.90
N ARG A 27 -19.51 -1.42 54.99
CA ARG A 27 -20.88 -1.76 55.36
C ARG A 27 -21.73 -0.51 55.69
N GLN A 28 -21.14 0.43 56.40
CA GLN A 28 -21.79 1.69 56.74
C GLN A 28 -22.15 2.52 55.50
N TRP A 29 -21.28 2.55 54.55
CA TRP A 29 -21.48 3.28 53.29
C TRP A 29 -22.14 2.45 52.19
N LYS A 30 -22.58 1.23 52.51
CA LYS A 30 -23.17 0.28 51.55
C LYS A 30 -22.26 -0.03 50.34
N ILE A 31 -20.96 0.03 50.54
CA ILE A 31 -19.96 -0.34 49.53
C ILE A 31 -19.57 -1.80 49.79
N PRO A 32 -19.70 -2.67 48.78
CA PRO A 32 -19.23 -4.05 48.91
C PRO A 32 -17.71 -4.07 49.15
N THR A 33 -17.35 -4.58 50.33
CA THR A 33 -15.94 -4.59 50.77
C THR A 33 -15.53 -5.99 51.18
N MET A 34 -14.36 -6.41 50.74
CA MET A 34 -13.81 -7.72 51.05
C MET A 34 -12.28 -7.60 51.22
N ILE A 35 -11.70 -8.35 52.14
CA ILE A 35 -10.26 -8.55 52.28
C ILE A 35 -9.97 -9.97 51.79
N ILE A 36 -8.98 -10.11 50.93
CA ILE A 36 -8.54 -11.39 50.41
C ILE A 36 -7.11 -11.63 50.86
N GLU A 37 -6.92 -12.66 51.67
CA GLU A 37 -5.59 -13.11 52.08
C GLU A 37 -5.15 -14.28 51.23
N HIS A 38 -4.01 -14.14 50.58
CA HIS A 38 -3.51 -15.11 49.58
C HIS A 38 -2.55 -16.15 50.15
N GLY A 39 -2.14 -16.00 51.37
CA GLY A 39 -1.13 -16.84 52.02
C GLY A 39 -0.26 -16.02 52.95
N PHE A 40 0.67 -16.67 53.58
CA PHE A 40 1.56 -16.04 54.53
C PHE A 40 2.91 -15.73 53.87
N VAL A 41 3.32 -14.47 53.89
CA VAL A 41 4.61 -14.03 53.33
C VAL A 41 5.84 -14.61 54.04
N ASN A 42 5.64 -15.08 55.30
CA ASN A 42 6.66 -15.79 56.06
C ASN A 42 6.72 -17.30 55.77
N ASN A 43 5.83 -17.81 54.93
CA ASN A 43 5.88 -19.19 54.45
C ASN A 43 6.57 -19.26 53.08
N PRO A 44 7.80 -19.82 52.99
CA PRO A 44 8.55 -19.89 51.73
C PRO A 44 7.81 -20.64 50.61
N SER A 45 6.99 -21.64 50.95
CA SER A 45 6.20 -22.39 49.99
C SER A 45 5.12 -21.54 49.32
N ASP A 46 4.43 -20.73 50.14
CA ASP A 46 3.38 -19.81 49.63
C ASP A 46 4.02 -18.71 48.78
N CYS A 47 5.13 -18.15 49.25
CA CYS A 47 5.87 -17.15 48.46
C CYS A 47 6.30 -17.68 47.09
N LEU A 48 6.95 -18.84 47.05
CA LEU A 48 7.37 -19.44 45.78
C LEU A 48 6.19 -19.82 44.89
N LYS A 49 5.11 -20.29 45.48
CA LYS A 49 3.93 -20.75 44.73
C LYS A 49 3.12 -19.62 44.13
N TYR A 50 2.90 -18.53 44.84
CA TYR A 50 1.94 -17.49 44.48
C TYR A 50 2.58 -16.15 44.11
N TYR A 51 3.76 -15.84 44.67
CA TYR A 51 4.42 -14.54 44.48
C TYR A 51 5.80 -14.62 43.86
N GLY A 52 6.31 -15.81 43.61
CA GLY A 52 7.67 -16.01 43.12
C GLY A 52 7.98 -15.54 41.68
N SER A 53 7.00 -14.91 41.01
CA SER A 53 7.20 -14.22 39.71
C SER A 53 6.00 -13.35 39.42
N ASP A 54 6.20 -12.34 38.55
CA ASP A 54 5.11 -11.46 38.05
C ASP A 54 3.99 -12.26 37.39
N ALA A 55 4.32 -13.33 36.67
CA ALA A 55 3.34 -14.21 36.06
C ALA A 55 2.41 -14.88 37.09
N LYS A 56 2.96 -15.30 38.25
CA LYS A 56 2.17 -15.90 39.31
C LYS A 56 1.29 -14.88 40.04
N ILE A 57 1.83 -13.70 40.33
CA ILE A 57 1.07 -12.57 40.88
C ILE A 57 -0.08 -12.21 39.97
N LYS A 58 0.17 -12.12 38.66
CA LYS A 58 -0.83 -11.82 37.64
C LYS A 58 -1.92 -12.91 37.57
N ALA A 59 -1.56 -14.18 37.66
CA ALA A 59 -2.53 -15.28 37.68
C ALA A 59 -3.48 -15.20 38.87
N VAL A 60 -2.98 -14.87 40.05
CA VAL A 60 -3.81 -14.64 41.27
C VAL A 60 -4.73 -13.45 41.10
N ALA A 61 -4.23 -12.32 40.57
CA ALA A 61 -5.02 -11.12 40.32
C ALA A 61 -6.16 -11.38 39.31
N VAL A 62 -5.88 -12.12 38.25
CA VAL A 62 -6.89 -12.52 37.23
C VAL A 62 -7.95 -13.42 37.82
N ALA A 63 -7.58 -14.38 38.69
CA ALA A 63 -8.54 -15.27 39.37
C ALA A 63 -9.49 -14.47 40.29
N HIS A 64 -8.98 -13.46 40.98
CA HIS A 64 -9.83 -12.56 41.81
C HIS A 64 -10.78 -11.72 40.95
N ALA A 65 -10.25 -11.04 39.95
CA ALA A 65 -11.07 -10.22 39.05
C ALA A 65 -12.20 -11.04 38.40
N THR A 66 -11.90 -12.28 38.02
CA THR A 66 -12.89 -13.21 37.46
C THR A 66 -13.97 -13.62 38.46
N ALA A 67 -13.57 -13.88 39.73
CA ALA A 67 -14.51 -14.24 40.79
C ALA A 67 -15.44 -13.09 41.14
N ILE A 68 -14.92 -11.87 41.24
CA ILE A 68 -15.67 -10.65 41.47
C ILE A 68 -16.66 -10.38 40.32
N ALA A 69 -16.19 -10.45 39.09
CA ALA A 69 -17.02 -10.26 37.93
C ALA A 69 -18.19 -11.23 37.87
N ARG A 70 -17.97 -12.52 38.19
CA ARG A 70 -19.04 -13.53 38.25
C ARG A 70 -20.04 -13.23 39.33
N HIS A 71 -19.58 -12.82 40.54
CA HIS A 71 -20.45 -12.52 41.66
C HIS A 71 -21.40 -11.35 41.36
N TYR A 72 -20.91 -10.32 40.69
CA TYR A 72 -21.71 -9.14 40.31
C TYR A 72 -22.43 -9.27 38.97
N GLY A 73 -22.49 -10.47 38.40
CA GLY A 73 -23.14 -10.67 37.09
C GLY A 73 -22.52 -9.88 35.93
N ILE A 74 -21.28 -9.46 36.09
CA ILE A 74 -20.52 -8.82 35.01
C ILE A 74 -20.23 -9.90 33.97
N THR A 75 -21.22 -10.16 33.13
CA THR A 75 -21.20 -11.26 32.14
C THR A 75 -20.31 -10.96 30.93
N LYS A 76 -19.67 -9.77 30.85
CA LYS A 76 -18.90 -9.33 29.72
C LYS A 76 -17.40 -9.17 30.01
N MET A 77 -16.73 -10.26 30.36
CA MET A 77 -15.29 -10.33 30.15
C MET A 77 -15.02 -11.11 28.85
N ARG A 78 -15.65 -10.72 27.75
CA ARG A 78 -15.41 -11.20 26.40
C ARG A 78 -15.38 -10.01 25.45
N GLY A 79 -14.69 -10.14 24.35
CA GLY A 79 -14.52 -9.04 23.40
C GLY A 79 -13.51 -8.00 23.90
N TRP A 80 -13.65 -6.79 23.45
CA TRP A 80 -12.73 -5.70 23.80
C TRP A 80 -12.93 -5.22 25.24
N ASN A 81 -11.82 -5.15 25.96
CA ASN A 81 -11.76 -4.64 27.33
C ASN A 81 -10.58 -3.68 27.47
N GLN A 82 -10.75 -2.61 28.24
CA GLN A 82 -9.66 -1.68 28.57
C GLN A 82 -9.18 -1.98 29.99
N ILE A 83 -7.92 -2.40 30.14
CA ILE A 83 -7.30 -2.73 31.41
C ILE A 83 -5.99 -1.98 31.54
N GLY A 84 -5.85 -1.14 32.55
CA GLY A 84 -4.68 -0.30 32.75
C GLY A 84 -4.41 0.72 31.64
N GLY A 85 -5.47 1.14 30.91
CA GLY A 85 -5.36 2.04 29.77
C GLY A 85 -5.15 1.33 28.44
N GLU A 86 -4.80 0.04 28.43
CA GLU A 86 -4.53 -0.75 27.23
C GLU A 86 -5.74 -1.55 26.77
N TRP A 87 -5.95 -1.64 25.44
CA TRP A 87 -7.01 -2.44 24.86
C TRP A 87 -6.56 -3.88 24.63
N ILE A 88 -7.26 -4.84 25.28
CA ILE A 88 -7.09 -6.28 25.09
C ILE A 88 -8.38 -6.91 24.59
N TYR A 89 -8.28 -8.07 23.95
CA TYR A 89 -9.43 -8.87 23.53
C TYR A 89 -9.50 -10.17 24.29
N LEU A 90 -10.65 -10.45 24.89
CA LEU A 90 -10.91 -11.68 25.65
C LEU A 90 -11.81 -12.61 24.85
N ASP A 91 -11.48 -13.89 24.80
CA ASP A 91 -12.31 -14.93 24.17
C ASP A 91 -13.58 -15.21 24.99
N LYS A 92 -14.41 -16.13 24.53
CA LYS A 92 -15.64 -16.52 25.22
C LYS A 92 -15.43 -17.08 26.63
N ASN A 93 -14.24 -17.54 26.93
CA ASN A 93 -13.84 -18.10 28.23
C ASN A 93 -13.17 -17.05 29.13
N GLY A 94 -12.99 -15.79 28.65
CA GLY A 94 -12.28 -14.74 29.35
C GLY A 94 -10.76 -14.81 29.21
N ASN A 95 -10.22 -15.64 28.33
CA ASN A 95 -8.78 -15.72 28.09
C ASN A 95 -8.34 -14.61 27.13
N LYS A 96 -7.20 -14.00 27.44
CA LYS A 96 -6.59 -12.98 26.59
C LYS A 96 -6.14 -13.59 25.25
N LYS A 97 -6.54 -12.97 24.17
CA LYS A 97 -6.14 -13.34 22.81
C LYS A 97 -4.86 -12.61 22.40
N THR A 98 -4.09 -13.24 21.53
CA THR A 98 -2.94 -12.70 20.81
C THR A 98 -3.06 -13.04 19.32
N GLY A 99 -2.30 -12.35 18.47
CA GLY A 99 -2.36 -12.60 17.02
C GLY A 99 -3.62 -12.02 16.36
N TRP A 100 -4.02 -12.63 15.28
CA TRP A 100 -5.17 -12.16 14.48
C TRP A 100 -6.50 -12.45 15.17
N ILE A 101 -7.38 -11.45 15.17
CA ILE A 101 -8.76 -11.59 15.58
C ILE A 101 -9.68 -10.88 14.58
N THR A 102 -10.92 -11.34 14.50
CA THR A 102 -12.00 -10.67 13.76
C THR A 102 -13.09 -10.30 14.75
N ASP A 103 -13.49 -9.03 14.74
CA ASP A 103 -14.59 -8.53 15.56
C ASP A 103 -15.43 -7.54 14.76
N ALA A 104 -16.75 -7.71 14.79
CA ALA A 104 -17.71 -6.90 14.05
C ALA A 104 -17.34 -6.73 12.55
N GLY A 105 -16.78 -7.77 11.91
CA GLY A 105 -16.38 -7.76 10.50
C GLY A 105 -15.07 -7.02 10.20
N LYS A 106 -14.38 -6.53 11.22
CA LYS A 106 -13.05 -5.91 11.10
C LYS A 106 -11.97 -6.85 11.61
N GLU A 107 -10.81 -6.82 10.97
CA GLU A 107 -9.63 -7.58 11.40
C GLU A 107 -8.72 -6.69 12.24
N TYR A 108 -8.14 -7.29 13.28
CA TYR A 108 -7.20 -6.68 14.21
C TYR A 108 -6.02 -7.61 14.43
N TYR A 109 -4.90 -7.08 14.86
CA TYR A 109 -3.77 -7.87 15.32
C TYR A 109 -3.39 -7.45 16.74
N LEU A 110 -3.19 -8.45 17.60
CA LEU A 110 -2.75 -8.29 18.97
C LEU A 110 -1.32 -8.79 19.09
N ASP A 111 -0.43 -8.03 19.70
CA ASP A 111 0.95 -8.43 19.95
C ASP A 111 1.05 -9.63 20.92
N GLU A 112 2.26 -10.02 21.28
CA GLU A 112 2.50 -11.16 22.17
C GLU A 112 1.96 -10.89 23.57
N GLU A 113 1.91 -9.66 24.01
CA GLU A 113 1.31 -9.20 25.25
C GLU A 113 -0.23 -9.07 25.17
N GLY A 114 -0.80 -9.23 23.96
CA GLY A 114 -2.23 -9.13 23.67
C GLY A 114 -2.74 -7.69 23.57
N HIS A 115 -1.85 -6.72 23.34
CA HIS A 115 -2.22 -5.34 23.09
C HIS A 115 -2.56 -5.10 21.62
N LYS A 116 -3.52 -4.24 21.39
CA LYS A 116 -3.95 -3.88 20.04
C LYS A 116 -2.89 -3.01 19.35
N VAL A 117 -2.44 -3.42 18.16
CA VAL A 117 -1.45 -2.67 17.39
C VAL A 117 -2.10 -1.62 16.48
N SER A 118 -1.35 -0.55 16.14
CA SER A 118 -1.73 0.47 15.17
C SER A 118 -0.53 0.90 14.31
N GLY A 119 -0.80 1.59 13.20
CA GLY A 119 0.25 2.04 12.27
C GLY A 119 0.89 0.90 11.48
N PHE A 120 2.17 1.09 11.09
CA PHE A 120 2.93 0.06 10.39
C PHE A 120 3.50 -1.00 11.33
N VAL A 121 3.15 -2.25 11.09
CA VAL A 121 3.61 -3.40 11.88
C VAL A 121 4.18 -4.47 10.95
N LYS A 122 5.24 -5.15 11.38
CA LYS A 122 5.80 -6.32 10.70
C LYS A 122 5.31 -7.59 11.38
N ILE A 123 4.62 -8.45 10.62
CA ILE A 123 4.08 -9.72 11.09
C ILE A 123 4.54 -10.81 10.11
N ASN A 124 5.28 -11.82 10.58
CA ASN A 124 5.80 -12.92 9.75
C ASN A 124 6.46 -12.42 8.45
N ASP A 125 7.43 -11.50 8.58
CA ASP A 125 8.18 -10.86 7.49
C ASP A 125 7.37 -10.04 6.48
N LYS A 126 6.06 -9.91 6.66
CA LYS A 126 5.19 -9.04 5.87
C LYS A 126 4.89 -7.75 6.62
N LYS A 127 4.75 -6.67 5.89
CA LYS A 127 4.38 -5.37 6.43
C LYS A 127 2.87 -5.18 6.37
N TYR A 128 2.30 -4.72 7.48
CA TYR A 128 0.87 -4.42 7.60
C TYR A 128 0.68 -2.97 8.04
N TYR A 129 -0.54 -2.47 7.87
CA TYR A 129 -0.94 -1.18 8.40
C TYR A 129 -2.34 -1.28 9.03
N PHE A 130 -2.43 -0.76 10.25
CA PHE A 130 -3.66 -0.70 11.05
C PHE A 130 -4.02 0.75 11.32
N ASN A 131 -5.31 1.06 11.34
CA ASN A 131 -5.84 2.36 11.74
C ASN A 131 -5.51 2.66 13.22
N GLU A 132 -5.78 3.89 13.65
CA GLU A 132 -5.62 4.29 15.05
C GLU A 132 -6.55 3.48 15.98
N ASP A 133 -7.73 3.08 15.50
CA ASP A 133 -8.64 2.18 16.23
C ASP A 133 -8.15 0.72 16.27
N GLY A 134 -6.99 0.43 15.65
CA GLY A 134 -6.36 -0.89 15.54
C GLY A 134 -6.97 -1.79 14.48
N SER A 135 -7.99 -1.37 13.74
CA SER A 135 -8.54 -2.16 12.64
C SER A 135 -7.60 -2.19 11.44
N ALA A 136 -7.55 -3.31 10.73
CA ALA A 136 -6.75 -3.44 9.51
C ALA A 136 -7.22 -2.44 8.45
N TYR A 137 -6.28 -1.65 7.91
CA TYR A 137 -6.55 -0.69 6.84
C TYR A 137 -6.65 -1.38 5.49
N SER A 138 -7.39 -0.78 4.55
CA SER A 138 -7.36 -1.18 3.14
C SER A 138 -7.49 0.03 2.23
N GLY A 139 -6.80 -0.01 1.07
CA GLY A 139 -6.83 1.06 0.08
C GLY A 139 -5.49 1.77 -0.09
N PHE A 140 -5.52 2.94 -0.74
CA PHE A 140 -4.35 3.80 -0.88
C PHE A 140 -4.07 4.55 0.42
N LEU A 141 -2.83 4.48 0.87
CA LEU A 141 -2.37 5.10 2.11
C LEU A 141 -1.24 6.08 1.82
N GLN A 142 -1.43 7.35 2.17
CA GLN A 142 -0.37 8.35 2.20
C GLN A 142 0.21 8.39 3.61
N ALA A 143 1.46 7.95 3.76
CA ALA A 143 2.14 7.95 5.05
C ALA A 143 3.65 8.15 4.88
N ASN A 144 4.30 8.83 5.83
CA ASN A 144 5.75 9.07 5.82
C ASN A 144 6.28 9.60 4.48
N GLY A 145 5.55 10.55 3.85
CA GLY A 145 5.89 11.18 2.57
C GLY A 145 5.82 10.25 1.35
N ALA A 146 5.25 9.06 1.48
CA ALA A 146 5.13 8.07 0.41
C ALA A 146 3.70 7.52 0.28
N LEU A 147 3.37 7.06 -0.92
CA LEU A 147 2.12 6.39 -1.23
C LEU A 147 2.32 4.87 -1.12
N TYR A 148 1.38 4.20 -0.50
CA TYR A 148 1.29 2.75 -0.38
C TYR A 148 -0.06 2.27 -0.91
N TYR A 149 -0.15 0.98 -1.18
CA TYR A 149 -1.42 0.30 -1.31
C TYR A 149 -1.48 -0.87 -0.32
N VAL A 150 -2.54 -0.89 0.45
CA VAL A 150 -2.80 -1.90 1.47
C VAL A 150 -4.02 -2.70 1.01
N LYS A 151 -3.88 -4.01 0.89
CA LYS A 151 -5.01 -4.88 0.54
C LYS A 151 -5.87 -5.16 1.77
N ASN A 152 -7.07 -5.71 1.54
CA ASN A 152 -7.91 -6.19 2.63
C ASN A 152 -7.11 -7.10 3.57
N GLY A 153 -7.32 -6.96 4.87
CA GLY A 153 -6.53 -7.62 5.91
C GLY A 153 -5.22 -6.90 6.26
N GLY A 154 -5.10 -5.62 5.88
CA GLY A 154 -4.02 -4.74 6.34
C GLY A 154 -2.66 -4.95 5.69
N GLN A 155 -2.47 -5.97 4.82
CA GLN A 155 -1.15 -6.24 4.25
C GLN A 155 -0.74 -5.19 3.20
N VAL A 156 0.41 -4.56 3.40
CA VAL A 156 1.03 -3.62 2.45
C VAL A 156 1.54 -4.36 1.22
N MET A 157 1.12 -3.93 0.03
CA MET A 157 1.52 -4.53 -1.23
C MET A 157 2.96 -4.19 -1.59
N THR A 158 3.66 -5.17 -2.17
CA THR A 158 5.03 -5.05 -2.68
C THR A 158 5.12 -5.64 -4.09
N GLY A 159 6.14 -5.25 -4.86
CA GLY A 159 6.32 -5.77 -6.22
C GLY A 159 5.28 -5.23 -7.21
N ARG A 160 4.94 -6.04 -8.20
CA ARG A 160 3.97 -5.71 -9.26
C ARG A 160 2.59 -6.23 -8.89
N PHE A 161 1.57 -5.39 -9.03
CA PHE A 161 0.16 -5.76 -8.84
C PHE A 161 -0.76 -4.89 -9.69
N LYS A 162 -2.04 -5.29 -9.79
CA LYS A 162 -3.10 -4.55 -10.47
C LYS A 162 -4.20 -4.17 -9.50
N ILE A 163 -4.83 -3.02 -9.77
CA ILE A 163 -6.08 -2.59 -9.15
C ILE A 163 -6.99 -2.17 -10.31
N GLY A 164 -8.04 -2.91 -10.56
CA GLY A 164 -8.79 -2.80 -11.80
C GLY A 164 -7.86 -3.00 -13.00
N GLU A 165 -7.98 -2.14 -14.00
CA GLU A 165 -7.14 -2.20 -15.21
C GLU A 165 -5.76 -1.54 -15.01
N LYS A 166 -5.52 -0.83 -13.91
CA LYS A 166 -4.28 -0.10 -13.68
C LYS A 166 -3.20 -0.98 -13.06
N GLN A 167 -1.97 -0.83 -13.53
CA GLN A 167 -0.81 -1.52 -12.98
C GLN A 167 -0.03 -0.62 -12.03
N TYR A 168 0.50 -1.23 -10.98
CA TYR A 168 1.29 -0.58 -9.94
C TYR A 168 2.57 -1.35 -9.68
N TYR A 169 3.57 -0.65 -9.19
CA TYR A 169 4.80 -1.25 -8.68
C TYR A 169 5.16 -0.62 -7.34
N ALA A 170 5.38 -1.45 -6.33
CA ALA A 170 5.89 -1.03 -5.04
C ALA A 170 7.30 -1.59 -4.81
N ALA A 171 8.12 -0.81 -4.12
CA ALA A 171 9.42 -1.24 -3.62
C ALA A 171 9.26 -2.35 -2.58
N LYS A 172 10.38 -2.99 -2.18
CA LYS A 172 10.38 -4.04 -1.13
C LYS A 172 9.75 -3.55 0.19
N GLY A 173 9.89 -2.25 0.53
CA GLY A 173 9.26 -1.63 1.69
C GLY A 173 7.80 -1.16 1.48
N GLY A 174 7.18 -1.47 0.33
CA GLY A 174 5.78 -1.14 0.02
C GLY A 174 5.55 0.24 -0.60
N LYS A 175 6.55 1.12 -0.67
CA LYS A 175 6.41 2.44 -1.29
C LYS A 175 6.13 2.32 -2.79
N LEU A 176 5.03 2.90 -3.28
CA LEU A 176 4.69 2.91 -4.70
C LEU A 176 5.71 3.72 -5.51
N TYR A 177 6.01 3.27 -6.71
CA TYR A 177 6.84 4.02 -7.65
C TYR A 177 6.08 5.23 -8.18
N ARG A 178 6.80 6.33 -8.38
CA ARG A 178 6.32 7.57 -8.99
C ARG A 178 7.35 8.08 -10.00
N GLY A 179 6.89 8.73 -11.07
CA GLY A 179 7.76 9.26 -12.12
C GLY A 179 8.44 8.17 -12.95
N PHE A 180 9.53 8.52 -13.64
CA PHE A 180 10.29 7.57 -14.44
C PHE A 180 11.03 6.55 -13.57
N LYS A 181 10.87 5.26 -13.92
CA LYS A 181 11.61 4.15 -13.29
C LYS A 181 12.03 3.13 -14.33
N VAL A 182 13.22 2.56 -14.13
CA VAL A 182 13.71 1.42 -14.92
C VAL A 182 13.52 0.14 -14.12
N ARG A 183 12.96 -0.89 -14.74
CA ARG A 183 12.77 -2.18 -14.12
C ARG A 183 12.88 -3.32 -15.15
N LYS A 184 13.71 -4.31 -14.86
CA LYS A 184 13.99 -5.43 -15.77
C LYS A 184 14.31 -4.96 -17.20
N GLY A 185 15.15 -3.90 -17.35
CA GLY A 185 15.56 -3.34 -18.63
C GLY A 185 14.53 -2.45 -19.34
N TYR A 186 13.31 -2.35 -18.85
CA TYR A 186 12.26 -1.50 -19.41
C TYR A 186 12.08 -0.22 -18.60
N LYS A 187 11.81 0.89 -19.29
CA LYS A 187 11.49 2.18 -18.67
C LYS A 187 9.99 2.35 -18.59
N TYR A 188 9.51 2.79 -17.43
CA TYR A 188 8.11 3.06 -17.11
C TYR A 188 7.95 4.50 -16.64
N TYR A 189 6.74 5.01 -16.71
CA TYR A 189 6.36 6.21 -15.97
C TYR A 189 5.14 5.92 -15.11
N PHE A 190 5.29 6.19 -13.82
CA PHE A 190 4.23 6.07 -12.84
C PHE A 190 3.69 7.45 -12.54
N ASP A 191 2.38 7.60 -12.59
CA ASP A 191 1.69 8.84 -12.27
C ASP A 191 2.10 9.33 -10.88
N PRO A 192 2.54 10.60 -10.74
CA PRO A 192 3.06 11.11 -9.47
C PRO A 192 2.03 11.15 -8.34
N GLU A 193 0.75 11.27 -8.66
CA GLU A 193 -0.34 11.38 -7.67
C GLU A 193 -0.88 9.99 -7.30
N THR A 194 -1.18 9.18 -8.30
CA THR A 194 -1.85 7.90 -8.11
C THR A 194 -0.90 6.70 -8.00
N GLY A 195 0.34 6.83 -8.46
CA GLY A 195 1.30 5.72 -8.55
C GLY A 195 0.98 4.71 -9.66
N ALA A 196 -0.04 4.95 -10.49
CA ALA A 196 -0.39 4.05 -11.59
C ALA A 196 0.61 4.13 -12.73
N ALA A 197 0.99 3.00 -13.32
CA ALA A 197 1.80 2.98 -14.54
C ALA A 197 0.98 3.51 -15.72
N LEU A 198 1.54 4.46 -16.46
CA LEU A 198 0.89 5.02 -17.64
C LEU A 198 1.02 4.08 -18.84
N SER A 199 0.01 4.10 -19.72
CA SER A 199 -0.02 3.40 -21.00
C SER A 199 -0.53 4.32 -22.12
N GLY A 200 -0.28 3.95 -23.38
CA GLY A 200 -0.66 4.75 -24.52
C GLY A 200 0.23 5.98 -24.75
N LEU A 201 -0.28 6.97 -25.48
CA LEU A 201 0.41 8.24 -25.75
C LEU A 201 0.19 9.20 -24.58
N GLN A 202 1.27 9.59 -23.95
CA GLN A 202 1.26 10.45 -22.75
C GLN A 202 2.07 11.72 -22.96
N LYS A 203 1.56 12.86 -22.49
CA LYS A 203 2.30 14.11 -22.38
C LYS A 203 2.86 14.21 -20.96
N ILE A 204 4.17 14.24 -20.82
CA ILE A 204 4.87 14.35 -19.54
C ILE A 204 5.78 15.56 -19.63
N GLY A 205 5.47 16.58 -18.87
CA GLY A 205 6.05 17.90 -19.05
C GLY A 205 5.77 18.44 -20.46
N ALA A 206 6.81 18.94 -21.13
CA ALA A 206 6.71 19.45 -22.51
C ALA A 206 6.77 18.34 -23.58
N ASN A 207 7.01 17.09 -23.20
CA ASN A 207 7.31 16.00 -24.14
C ASN A 207 6.22 14.95 -24.24
N TYR A 208 6.12 14.27 -25.39
CA TYR A 208 5.23 13.14 -25.57
C TYR A 208 6.03 11.83 -25.57
N TYR A 209 5.49 10.81 -24.90
CA TYR A 209 6.02 9.45 -24.81
C TYR A 209 4.92 8.46 -25.14
N TYR A 210 5.33 7.26 -25.53
CA TYR A 210 4.37 6.17 -25.73
C TYR A 210 4.75 4.96 -24.89
N PHE A 211 3.78 4.41 -24.19
CA PHE A 211 3.92 3.22 -23.38
C PHE A 211 2.97 2.12 -23.90
N ASP A 212 3.43 0.89 -23.94
CA ASP A 212 2.56 -0.23 -24.32
C ASP A 212 1.52 -0.53 -23.21
N VAL A 213 0.65 -1.51 -23.47
CA VAL A 213 -0.39 -1.92 -22.49
C VAL A 213 0.19 -2.46 -21.18
N ALA A 214 1.46 -2.88 -21.18
CA ALA A 214 2.18 -3.29 -19.98
C ALA A 214 2.89 -2.12 -19.28
N GLY A 215 2.72 -0.88 -19.75
CA GLY A 215 3.35 0.34 -19.24
C GLY A 215 4.81 0.52 -19.64
N ARG A 216 5.35 -0.29 -20.58
CA ARG A 216 6.75 -0.21 -21.02
C ARG A 216 6.92 0.88 -22.07
N MET A 217 7.86 1.81 -21.85
CA MET A 217 8.15 2.89 -22.78
C MET A 217 8.64 2.33 -24.12
N GLN A 218 8.03 2.77 -25.21
CA GLN A 218 8.35 2.37 -26.56
C GLN A 218 9.23 3.41 -27.25
N THR A 219 10.14 2.95 -28.12
CA THR A 219 11.07 3.80 -28.88
C THR A 219 11.15 3.36 -30.35
N GLY A 220 11.68 4.23 -31.21
CA GLY A 220 11.72 3.97 -32.65
C GLY A 220 10.37 4.29 -33.31
N TRP A 221 10.07 3.58 -34.41
CA TRP A 221 8.78 3.71 -35.10
C TRP A 221 7.68 2.95 -34.33
N VAL A 222 6.65 3.68 -33.93
CA VAL A 222 5.53 3.13 -33.15
C VAL A 222 4.21 3.51 -33.83
N LYS A 223 3.29 2.54 -33.92
CA LYS A 223 1.91 2.77 -34.36
C LYS A 223 1.08 3.28 -33.18
N VAL A 224 0.57 4.50 -33.30
CA VAL A 224 -0.24 5.17 -32.27
C VAL A 224 -1.63 5.39 -32.87
N GLY A 225 -2.56 4.50 -32.61
CA GLY A 225 -3.83 4.43 -33.34
C GLY A 225 -3.60 4.23 -34.84
N SER A 226 -4.18 5.06 -35.70
CA SER A 226 -3.98 5.04 -37.15
C SER A 226 -2.66 5.69 -37.60
N ARG A 227 -1.90 6.33 -36.72
CA ARG A 227 -0.71 7.12 -37.05
C ARG A 227 0.57 6.33 -36.78
N THR A 228 1.63 6.59 -37.56
CA THR A 228 2.97 6.10 -37.24
C THR A 228 3.82 7.29 -36.76
N CYS A 229 4.32 7.21 -35.55
CA CYS A 229 5.16 8.22 -34.92
C CYS A 229 6.57 7.66 -34.68
N TYR A 230 7.55 8.54 -34.47
CA TYR A 230 8.91 8.12 -34.11
C TYR A 230 9.28 8.67 -32.72
N PHE A 231 9.74 7.79 -31.86
CA PHE A 231 10.21 8.12 -30.51
C PHE A 231 11.72 7.90 -30.43
N LYS A 232 12.46 8.90 -29.93
CA LYS A 232 13.94 8.85 -29.85
C LYS A 232 14.38 7.63 -29.04
N LYS A 233 15.32 6.85 -29.59
CA LYS A 233 15.81 5.64 -28.89
C LYS A 233 16.46 5.95 -27.54
N SER A 234 17.17 7.06 -27.44
CA SER A 234 17.88 7.47 -26.21
C SER A 234 16.95 7.95 -25.10
N THR A 235 15.90 8.71 -25.45
CA THR A 235 15.07 9.42 -24.47
C THR A 235 13.62 8.97 -24.43
N GLY A 236 13.12 8.32 -25.49
CA GLY A 236 11.70 8.00 -25.67
C GLY A 236 10.83 9.19 -26.08
N VAL A 237 11.40 10.38 -26.24
CA VAL A 237 10.65 11.58 -26.64
C VAL A 237 10.20 11.47 -28.09
N ARG A 238 8.92 11.77 -28.35
CA ARG A 238 8.35 11.83 -29.69
C ARG A 238 9.04 12.90 -30.52
N ARG A 239 9.46 12.53 -31.74
CA ARG A 239 9.97 13.48 -32.72
C ARG A 239 8.86 14.21 -33.47
N SER A 240 9.18 15.40 -33.95
CA SER A 240 8.42 16.19 -34.93
C SER A 240 9.36 16.87 -35.92
N GLY A 241 8.82 17.36 -37.03
CA GLY A 241 9.60 18.01 -38.10
C GLY A 241 10.48 17.05 -38.88
N TRP A 242 11.51 17.58 -39.53
CA TRP A 242 12.46 16.81 -40.31
C TRP A 242 13.40 15.97 -39.45
N PHE A 243 13.65 14.72 -39.86
CA PHE A 243 14.74 13.91 -39.30
C PHE A 243 15.24 12.86 -40.27
N LYS A 244 16.54 12.51 -40.12
CA LYS A 244 17.20 11.47 -40.90
C LYS A 244 17.17 10.15 -40.11
N TYR A 245 16.73 9.07 -40.82
CA TYR A 245 16.73 7.73 -40.26
C TYR A 245 17.21 6.72 -41.31
N ARG A 246 18.27 5.98 -41.02
CA ARG A 246 18.90 5.03 -41.93
C ARG A 246 19.13 5.62 -43.31
N GLY A 247 19.78 6.81 -43.37
CA GLY A 247 20.10 7.50 -44.61
C GLY A 247 18.95 8.25 -45.30
N LYS A 248 17.70 8.03 -44.91
CA LYS A 248 16.50 8.63 -45.50
C LYS A 248 15.93 9.75 -44.65
N TYR A 249 15.37 10.77 -45.29
CA TYR A 249 14.73 11.89 -44.63
C TYR A 249 13.22 11.70 -44.54
N TYR A 250 12.66 11.96 -43.40
CA TYR A 250 11.22 11.91 -43.07
C TYR A 250 10.77 13.22 -42.48
N TYR A 251 9.49 13.52 -42.65
CA TYR A 251 8.87 14.66 -41.96
C TYR A 251 7.72 14.18 -41.09
N LEU A 252 7.77 14.55 -39.82
CA LEU A 252 6.75 14.24 -38.84
C LEU A 252 5.94 15.50 -38.55
N ASN A 253 4.61 15.38 -38.61
CA ASN A 253 3.71 16.49 -38.35
C ASN A 253 4.03 17.15 -36.98
N PRO A 254 4.30 18.47 -36.94
CA PRO A 254 4.67 19.14 -35.69
C PRO A 254 3.70 18.97 -34.54
N LYS A 255 2.41 19.03 -34.83
CA LYS A 255 1.36 18.89 -33.80
C LYS A 255 1.15 17.45 -33.34
N THR A 256 1.02 16.52 -34.28
CA THR A 256 0.60 15.14 -33.99
C THR A 256 1.75 14.14 -33.91
N GLY A 257 2.94 14.48 -34.42
CA GLY A 257 4.08 13.57 -34.56
C GLY A 257 3.89 12.50 -35.63
N ALA A 258 2.79 12.52 -36.35
CA ALA A 258 2.47 11.52 -37.38
C ALA A 258 3.46 11.62 -38.57
N ARG A 259 3.97 10.46 -39.03
CA ARG A 259 4.74 10.39 -40.28
C ARG A 259 3.87 10.84 -41.45
N MET A 260 4.28 11.93 -42.10
CA MET A 260 3.65 12.42 -43.32
C MET A 260 4.10 11.59 -44.52
N LYS A 261 3.20 11.33 -45.46
CA LYS A 261 3.45 10.54 -46.66
C LYS A 261 2.52 10.97 -47.78
N LYS A 262 2.98 10.79 -49.01
CA LYS A 262 2.24 11.12 -50.27
C LYS A 262 1.71 12.55 -50.22
N ARG A 263 2.61 13.54 -49.88
CA ARG A 263 2.20 14.95 -49.80
C ARG A 263 3.35 15.91 -49.86
N TRP A 264 3.06 17.12 -50.21
CA TRP A 264 3.96 18.25 -50.18
C TRP A 264 4.20 18.73 -48.75
N VAL A 265 5.41 19.19 -48.47
CA VAL A 265 5.82 19.87 -47.25
C VAL A 265 6.46 21.18 -47.65
N VAL A 266 5.96 22.31 -47.14
CA VAL A 266 6.61 23.60 -47.22
C VAL A 266 7.40 23.81 -45.95
N TYR A 267 8.69 24.10 -46.09
CA TYR A 267 9.54 24.33 -44.93
C TYR A 267 10.63 25.37 -45.30
N ASN A 268 10.73 26.45 -44.53
CA ASN A 268 11.62 27.58 -44.80
C ASN A 268 11.52 28.07 -46.27
N GLY A 269 10.32 28.27 -46.75
CA GLY A 269 10.06 28.75 -48.13
C GLY A 269 10.30 27.73 -49.23
N ASN A 270 10.84 26.55 -48.94
CA ASN A 270 11.14 25.51 -49.93
C ASN A 270 10.07 24.42 -49.96
N TYR A 271 9.88 23.82 -51.15
CA TYR A 271 8.91 22.76 -51.39
C TYR A 271 9.60 21.41 -51.43
N TYR A 272 9.08 20.43 -50.67
CA TYR A 272 9.54 19.06 -50.58
C TYR A 272 8.37 18.11 -50.81
N TYR A 273 8.62 16.93 -51.38
CA TYR A 273 7.60 15.90 -51.50
C TYR A 273 8.00 14.62 -50.78
N LEU A 274 7.05 14.04 -50.08
CA LEU A 274 7.19 12.76 -49.39
C LEU A 274 6.47 11.67 -50.20
N ASP A 275 7.18 10.59 -50.52
CA ASP A 275 6.64 9.45 -51.23
C ASP A 275 5.58 8.67 -50.47
N ARG A 276 5.10 7.55 -51.02
CA ARG A 276 4.11 6.65 -50.36
C ARG A 276 4.65 6.05 -49.04
N LYS A 277 5.99 5.91 -48.91
CA LYS A 277 6.65 5.42 -47.68
C LYS A 277 6.99 6.56 -46.72
N GLY A 278 6.68 7.83 -47.07
CA GLY A 278 7.00 9.03 -46.30
C GLY A 278 8.47 9.45 -46.38
N VAL A 279 9.22 8.94 -47.35
CA VAL A 279 10.61 9.34 -47.60
C VAL A 279 10.62 10.57 -48.49
N ARG A 280 11.48 11.55 -48.17
CA ARG A 280 11.69 12.75 -49.01
C ARG A 280 12.33 12.36 -50.35
N LEU A 281 11.76 12.84 -51.45
CA LEU A 281 12.37 12.71 -52.75
C LEU A 281 13.63 13.60 -52.83
N THR A 282 14.73 13.04 -53.37
CA THR A 282 16.01 13.73 -53.52
C THR A 282 16.66 13.29 -54.81
N ALA A 283 17.38 14.18 -55.51
CA ALA A 283 18.14 13.92 -56.73
C ALA A 283 17.35 13.11 -57.79
N THR A 284 16.04 13.46 -57.98
CA THR A 284 15.16 12.66 -58.85
C THR A 284 14.14 13.50 -59.58
N LYS A 285 13.55 12.93 -60.65
CA LYS A 285 12.35 13.44 -61.35
C LYS A 285 11.17 12.56 -60.93
N ALA A 286 10.01 13.15 -60.70
CA ALA A 286 8.78 12.43 -60.35
C ALA A 286 7.55 13.06 -61.00
N VAL A 287 6.57 12.23 -61.31
CA VAL A 287 5.21 12.69 -61.71
C VAL A 287 4.32 12.64 -60.47
N ILE A 288 3.76 13.78 -60.11
CA ILE A 288 2.89 13.93 -58.94
C ILE A 288 1.61 14.60 -59.44
N ASP A 289 0.50 13.92 -59.28
CA ASP A 289 -0.83 14.37 -59.73
C ASP A 289 -0.80 14.84 -61.20
N GLY A 290 -0.18 14.02 -62.08
CA GLY A 290 -0.06 14.26 -63.54
C GLY A 290 1.00 15.27 -63.96
N LYS A 291 1.65 15.99 -63.03
CA LYS A 291 2.65 17.02 -63.31
C LYS A 291 4.07 16.51 -63.05
N LYS A 292 5.03 16.90 -63.92
CA LYS A 292 6.44 16.54 -63.78
C LYS A 292 7.17 17.52 -62.86
N TYR A 293 7.93 16.99 -61.89
CA TYR A 293 8.73 17.77 -60.93
C TYR A 293 10.18 17.24 -60.91
N ARG A 294 11.10 18.13 -60.55
CA ARG A 294 12.51 17.79 -60.35
C ARG A 294 12.94 18.21 -58.95
N PHE A 295 13.58 17.30 -58.24
CA PHE A 295 14.11 17.50 -56.89
C PHE A 295 15.65 17.47 -56.95
N ASP A 296 16.27 18.45 -56.30
CA ASP A 296 17.73 18.51 -56.16
C ASP A 296 18.25 17.50 -55.11
N ALA A 297 19.57 17.50 -54.87
CA ALA A 297 20.20 16.64 -53.88
C ALA A 297 19.70 16.90 -52.47
N ASN A 298 19.25 18.12 -52.15
CA ASN A 298 18.64 18.48 -50.86
C ASN A 298 17.12 18.23 -50.81
N GLY A 299 16.54 17.69 -51.89
CA GLY A 299 15.13 17.40 -52.03
C GLY A 299 14.26 18.63 -52.24
N ILE A 300 14.84 19.77 -52.56
CA ILE A 300 14.12 20.98 -52.92
C ILE A 300 13.55 20.86 -54.32
N CYS A 301 12.24 21.09 -54.43
CA CYS A 301 11.59 21.18 -55.74
C CYS A 301 11.67 22.63 -56.23
N LYS A 302 12.37 22.83 -57.35
CA LYS A 302 12.28 24.08 -58.08
C LYS A 302 10.96 24.07 -58.86
N LYS A 303 10.00 24.91 -58.50
CA LYS A 303 8.84 25.17 -59.34
C LYS A 303 9.37 25.71 -60.68
N LYS A 304 8.98 25.07 -61.76
CA LYS A 304 8.94 25.77 -63.04
C LYS A 304 7.61 26.55 -63.11
#